data_8a64f8b31a5093776a8274ae28aceb77
#
_entry.id   8a64f8b31a5093776a8274ae28aceb77
#
_cell.length_a   1.000
_cell.length_b   1.000
_cell.length_c   1.000
_cell.angle_alpha   90.00
_cell.angle_beta   90.00
_cell.angle_gamma   90.00
#
_symmetry.space_group_name_H-M   'P 1'
#
loop_
_entity.id
_entity.type
_entity.pdbx_description
1 polymer ?
#
loop_
_entity_poly.entity_id
_entity_poly.type
_entity_poly.pdbx_seq_one_letter_code
_entity_poly.pdbx_strand_id
1 'polypeptide(L)'
;MNNFEINNRYVLPTIEEKTSYGFKRLDPYTKLFEERIIFLGQAIDDTIANDVMAQLLTLESMDPDRDIMMYINSPGGSFTALTAIYDTMQFVRPDIMTICLGQAASAAAILLAGGTKGKRMALPNSRILIHQPYSEGGGQASDIELQAKEILRMRELLEVRDRKSTRLN
;
A
#
# COMPACT_ATOMS: atom_id res chain seq x y z
N MET A 1 29.48 20.31 -4.91
CA MET A 1 28.63 20.22 -6.10
C MET A 1 27.64 19.11 -5.83
N ASN A 2 26.40 19.44 -5.49
CA ASN A 2 25.38 18.43 -5.22
C ASN A 2 24.85 17.91 -6.55
N ASN A 3 25.20 16.66 -6.88
CA ASN A 3 24.54 15.93 -7.94
C ASN A 3 23.09 15.67 -7.50
N PHE A 4 22.18 16.55 -7.87
CA PHE A 4 20.78 16.17 -7.95
C PHE A 4 20.68 15.13 -9.08
N GLU A 5 20.59 13.85 -8.73
CA GLU A 5 20.09 12.84 -9.66
C GLU A 5 18.70 13.31 -10.09
N ILE A 6 18.63 13.82 -11.31
CA ILE A 6 17.35 14.04 -11.99
C ILE A 6 16.79 12.63 -12.21
N ASN A 7 16.02 12.14 -11.26
CA ASN A 7 15.21 10.97 -11.48
C ASN A 7 14.42 11.23 -12.76
N ASN A 8 14.53 10.34 -13.73
CA ASN A 8 13.92 10.40 -15.06
C ASN A 8 12.39 10.25 -14.95
N ARG A 9 11.79 11.01 -14.04
CA ARG A 9 10.38 11.00 -13.73
C ARG A 9 9.66 11.99 -14.67
N TYR A 10 8.57 11.54 -15.24
CA TYR A 10 7.65 12.43 -15.94
C TYR A 10 7.33 13.66 -15.07
N VAL A 11 7.45 14.84 -15.63
CA VAL A 11 7.17 16.10 -14.90
C VAL A 11 5.67 16.16 -14.60
N LEU A 12 5.33 16.15 -13.32
CA LEU A 12 3.95 16.28 -12.89
C LEU A 12 3.44 17.71 -13.16
N PRO A 13 2.22 17.87 -13.67
CA PRO A 13 1.61 19.18 -13.83
C PRO A 13 1.37 19.83 -12.45
N THR A 14 1.45 21.16 -12.41
CA THR A 14 1.04 21.95 -11.25
C THR A 14 -0.43 22.33 -11.39
N ILE A 15 -1.21 22.09 -10.34
CA ILE A 15 -2.60 22.50 -10.23
C ILE A 15 -2.64 23.80 -9.43
N GLU A 16 -3.27 24.84 -9.96
CA GLU A 16 -3.49 26.09 -9.23
C GLU A 16 -4.97 26.20 -8.83
N GLU A 17 -5.21 26.30 -7.54
CA GLU A 17 -6.56 26.54 -6.99
C GLU A 17 -6.66 27.94 -6.40
N LYS A 18 -7.70 28.69 -6.77
CA LYS A 18 -7.99 29.99 -6.18
C LYS A 18 -8.63 29.80 -4.81
N THR A 19 -8.04 30.42 -3.80
CA THR A 19 -8.57 30.44 -2.43
C THR A 19 -8.95 31.86 -2.03
N SER A 20 -9.61 32.02 -0.89
CA SER A 20 -9.93 33.34 -0.31
C SER A 20 -8.68 34.17 0.04
N TYR A 21 -7.52 33.54 0.18
CA TYR A 21 -6.26 34.17 0.56
C TYR A 21 -5.22 34.19 -0.56
N GLY A 22 -5.56 33.81 -1.80
CA GLY A 22 -4.65 33.77 -2.94
C GLY A 22 -4.72 32.47 -3.72
N PHE A 23 -3.59 32.05 -4.30
CA PHE A 23 -3.50 30.83 -5.08
C PHE A 23 -2.73 29.76 -4.28
N LYS A 24 -3.30 28.54 -4.27
CA LYS A 24 -2.65 27.34 -3.75
C LYS A 24 -2.13 26.51 -4.91
N ARG A 25 -0.86 26.12 -4.87
CA ARG A 25 -0.24 25.24 -5.87
C ARG A 25 -0.09 23.83 -5.31
N LEU A 26 -0.53 22.84 -6.07
CA LEU A 26 -0.55 21.44 -5.71
C LEU A 26 0.01 20.59 -6.86
N ASP A 27 0.65 19.49 -6.55
CA ASP A 27 0.87 18.39 -7.48
C ASP A 27 -0.34 17.41 -7.43
N PRO A 28 -0.50 16.52 -8.44
CA PRO A 28 -1.62 15.59 -8.48
C PRO A 28 -1.71 14.65 -7.27
N TYR A 29 -0.58 14.22 -6.69
CA TYR A 29 -0.61 13.32 -5.52
C TYR A 29 -1.11 14.04 -4.28
N THR A 30 -0.65 15.29 -4.07
CA THR A 30 -1.16 16.14 -2.98
C THR A 30 -2.66 16.39 -3.15
N LYS A 31 -3.13 16.61 -4.39
CA LYS A 31 -4.55 16.78 -4.66
C LYS A 31 -5.36 15.53 -4.36
N LEU A 32 -4.86 14.35 -4.74
CA LEU A 32 -5.50 13.08 -4.39
C LEU A 32 -5.56 12.89 -2.88
N PHE A 33 -4.49 13.21 -2.16
CA PHE A 33 -4.44 13.09 -0.70
C PHE A 33 -5.47 13.99 -0.01
N GLU A 34 -5.71 15.22 -0.50
CA GLU A 34 -6.79 16.09 -0.01
C GLU A 34 -8.18 15.46 -0.16
N GLU A 35 -8.37 14.64 -1.20
CA GLU A 35 -9.59 13.88 -1.44
C GLU A 35 -9.60 12.52 -0.69
N ARG A 36 -8.68 12.34 0.25
CA ARG A 36 -8.50 11.12 1.06
C ARG A 36 -8.11 9.88 0.24
N ILE A 37 -7.36 10.10 -0.83
CA ILE A 37 -6.86 9.05 -1.71
C ILE A 37 -5.36 8.86 -1.49
N ILE A 38 -4.95 7.66 -1.12
CA ILE A 38 -3.57 7.20 -1.06
C ILE A 38 -3.29 6.42 -2.35
N PHE A 39 -2.24 6.80 -3.07
CA PHE A 39 -1.85 6.12 -4.30
C PHE A 39 -0.60 5.26 -4.10
N LEU A 40 -0.77 3.94 -4.05
CA LEU A 40 0.29 2.95 -3.95
C LEU A 40 0.68 2.47 -5.36
N GLY A 41 1.60 3.20 -6.01
CA GLY A 41 1.95 3.02 -7.42
C GLY A 41 3.35 2.46 -7.67
N GLN A 42 3.98 1.80 -6.70
CA GLN A 42 5.35 1.29 -6.80
C GLN A 42 5.58 0.05 -5.96
N ALA A 43 6.80 -0.51 -6.01
CA ALA A 43 7.19 -1.63 -5.16
C ALA A 43 7.12 -1.23 -3.67
N ILE A 44 6.73 -2.18 -2.83
CA ILE A 44 6.52 -1.97 -1.39
C ILE A 44 7.82 -2.28 -0.66
N ASP A 45 8.47 -1.24 -0.15
CA ASP A 45 9.62 -1.29 0.74
C ASP A 45 9.32 -0.57 2.06
N ASP A 46 10.31 -0.49 2.95
CA ASP A 46 10.13 0.13 4.27
C ASP A 46 9.85 1.64 4.15
N THR A 47 10.41 2.32 3.15
CA THR A 47 10.18 3.76 2.91
C THR A 47 8.72 3.99 2.53
N ILE A 48 8.22 3.22 1.55
CA ILE A 48 6.83 3.28 1.11
C ILE A 48 5.87 2.89 2.23
N ALA A 49 6.24 1.89 3.05
CA ALA A 49 5.41 1.51 4.19
C ALA A 49 5.27 2.65 5.19
N ASN A 50 6.37 3.31 5.55
CA ASN A 50 6.35 4.46 6.45
C ASN A 50 5.51 5.61 5.90
N ASP A 51 5.64 5.92 4.60
CA ASP A 51 4.87 6.97 3.94
C ASP A 51 3.36 6.66 3.94
N VAL A 52 2.98 5.43 3.61
CA VAL A 52 1.56 5.00 3.61
C VAL A 52 0.99 5.00 5.01
N MET A 53 1.70 4.49 6.01
CA MET A 53 1.27 4.53 7.41
C MET A 53 1.08 5.97 7.91
N ALA A 54 2.02 6.87 7.61
CA ALA A 54 1.90 8.28 7.97
C ALA A 54 0.68 8.94 7.32
N GLN A 55 0.39 8.62 6.05
CA GLN A 55 -0.80 9.11 5.35
C GLN A 55 -2.10 8.58 5.97
N LEU A 56 -2.17 7.28 6.29
CA LEU A 56 -3.34 6.68 6.95
C LEU A 56 -3.64 7.35 8.30
N LEU A 57 -2.63 7.48 9.15
CA LEU A 57 -2.76 8.11 10.47
C LEU A 57 -3.12 9.60 10.37
N THR A 58 -2.57 10.32 9.38
CA THR A 58 -2.90 11.73 9.14
C THR A 58 -4.36 11.88 8.72
N LEU A 59 -4.82 11.06 7.77
CA LEU A 59 -6.21 11.11 7.30
C LEU A 59 -7.21 10.73 8.40
N GLU A 60 -6.87 9.77 9.26
CA GLU A 60 -7.67 9.46 10.45
C GLU A 60 -7.75 10.67 11.39
N SER A 61 -6.62 11.32 11.68
CA SER A 61 -6.59 12.49 12.58
C SER A 61 -7.37 13.69 12.03
N MET A 62 -7.47 13.82 10.71
CA MET A 62 -8.23 14.90 10.05
C MET A 62 -9.75 14.66 10.12
N ASP A 63 -10.18 13.43 9.87
CA ASP A 63 -11.59 13.04 9.91
C ASP A 63 -11.71 11.51 10.10
N PRO A 64 -11.99 11.03 11.30
CA PRO A 64 -12.04 9.60 11.61
C PRO A 64 -13.32 8.90 11.10
N ASP A 65 -14.31 9.63 10.63
CA ASP A 65 -15.62 9.08 10.24
C ASP A 65 -15.78 8.96 8.71
N ARG A 66 -14.84 9.50 7.93
CA ARG A 66 -14.85 9.41 6.47
C ARG A 66 -13.91 8.32 5.99
N ASP A 67 -14.35 7.54 5.00
CA ASP A 67 -13.55 6.51 4.33
C ASP A 67 -12.22 7.06 3.77
N ILE A 68 -11.22 6.20 3.72
CA ILE A 68 -9.96 6.42 3.02
C ILE A 68 -9.94 5.50 1.80
N MET A 69 -9.55 6.02 0.63
CA MET A 69 -9.39 5.24 -0.59
C MET A 69 -7.91 4.94 -0.82
N MET A 70 -7.58 3.68 -1.06
CA MET A 70 -6.23 3.25 -1.45
C MET A 70 -6.26 2.71 -2.88
N TYR A 71 -5.67 3.46 -3.81
CA TYR A 71 -5.50 3.05 -5.20
C TYR A 71 -4.19 2.28 -5.35
N ILE A 72 -4.27 1.08 -5.92
CA ILE A 72 -3.16 0.13 -5.95
C ILE A 72 -2.78 -0.18 -7.41
N ASN A 73 -1.49 0.08 -7.73
CA ASN A 73 -0.83 -0.36 -8.94
C ASN A 73 0.60 -0.78 -8.60
N SER A 74 0.75 -1.95 -7.96
CA SER A 74 2.02 -2.36 -7.36
C SER A 74 2.36 -3.83 -7.67
N PRO A 75 3.63 -4.12 -7.95
CA PRO A 75 4.11 -5.49 -8.09
C PRO A 75 4.23 -6.24 -6.75
N GLY A 76 3.97 -5.58 -5.62
CA GLY A 76 4.25 -6.10 -4.29
C GLY A 76 5.64 -5.71 -3.77
N GLY A 77 6.20 -6.50 -2.87
CA GLY A 77 7.52 -6.22 -2.28
C GLY A 77 7.72 -6.87 -0.91
N SER A 78 8.38 -6.16 -0.01
CA SER A 78 8.77 -6.62 1.32
C SER A 78 7.59 -7.10 2.15
N PHE A 79 7.74 -8.25 2.81
CA PHE A 79 6.73 -8.79 3.70
C PHE A 79 6.56 -7.96 4.98
N THR A 80 7.66 -7.48 5.57
CA THR A 80 7.61 -6.64 6.78
C THR A 80 6.92 -5.31 6.48
N ALA A 81 7.20 -4.70 5.33
CA ALA A 81 6.54 -3.50 4.85
C ALA A 81 5.04 -3.75 4.60
N LEU A 82 4.68 -4.89 3.99
CA LEU A 82 3.29 -5.31 3.85
C LEU A 82 2.57 -5.36 5.19
N THR A 83 3.15 -6.06 6.18
CA THR A 83 2.48 -6.25 7.48
C THR A 83 2.30 -4.94 8.21
N ALA A 84 3.26 -4.03 8.12
CA ALA A 84 3.18 -2.70 8.71
C ALA A 84 2.00 -1.89 8.12
N ILE A 85 1.88 -1.85 6.79
CA ILE A 85 0.75 -1.18 6.14
C ILE A 85 -0.58 -1.87 6.49
N TYR A 86 -0.63 -3.20 6.37
CA TYR A 86 -1.85 -3.97 6.62
C TYR A 86 -2.37 -3.76 8.05
N ASP A 87 -1.50 -3.87 9.04
CA ASP A 87 -1.89 -3.72 10.44
C ASP A 87 -2.34 -2.27 10.72
N THR A 88 -1.71 -1.26 10.09
CA THR A 88 -2.17 0.13 10.16
C THR A 88 -3.55 0.32 9.51
N MET A 89 -3.81 -0.31 8.36
CA MET A 89 -5.14 -0.31 7.73
C MET A 89 -6.23 -0.89 8.65
N GLN A 90 -5.88 -1.91 9.46
CA GLN A 90 -6.82 -2.52 10.42
C GLN A 90 -6.93 -1.73 11.73
N PHE A 91 -5.92 -0.93 12.04
CA PHE A 91 -5.85 -0.14 13.28
C PHE A 91 -6.64 1.16 13.21
N VAL A 92 -6.58 1.87 12.07
CA VAL A 92 -7.27 3.14 11.89
C VAL A 92 -8.79 2.95 11.88
N ARG A 93 -9.52 3.93 12.40
CA ARG A 93 -10.98 3.89 12.53
C ARG A 93 -11.73 4.01 11.19
N PRO A 94 -11.30 4.85 10.22
CA PRO A 94 -11.96 4.94 8.92
C PRO A 94 -11.99 3.60 8.18
N ASP A 95 -13.07 3.33 7.46
CA ASP A 95 -13.09 2.23 6.49
C ASP A 95 -12.07 2.47 5.37
N ILE A 96 -11.34 1.44 4.98
CA ILE A 96 -10.37 1.52 3.90
C ILE A 96 -10.95 0.88 2.64
N MET A 97 -11.30 1.70 1.66
CA MET A 97 -11.69 1.23 0.34
C MET A 97 -10.43 0.96 -0.49
N THR A 98 -10.28 -0.22 -1.03
CA THR A 98 -9.13 -0.60 -1.86
C THR A 98 -9.53 -0.82 -3.31
N ILE A 99 -8.74 -0.28 -4.26
CA ILE A 99 -9.06 -0.31 -5.69
C ILE A 99 -7.81 -0.68 -6.48
N CYS A 100 -7.84 -1.80 -7.19
CA CYS A 100 -6.78 -2.16 -8.12
C CYS A 100 -6.95 -1.43 -9.46
N LEU A 101 -5.98 -0.58 -9.83
CA LEU A 101 -6.03 0.21 -11.08
C LEU A 101 -5.25 -0.43 -12.25
N GLY A 102 -4.26 -1.24 -11.99
CA GLY A 102 -3.42 -1.88 -13.03
C GLY A 102 -3.04 -3.26 -12.58
N GLN A 103 -2.21 -3.34 -11.55
CA GLN A 103 -1.86 -4.61 -10.94
C GLN A 103 -1.82 -4.52 -9.42
N ALA A 104 -2.20 -5.62 -8.79
CA ALA A 104 -1.95 -5.88 -7.39
C ALA A 104 -1.34 -7.28 -7.27
N ALA A 105 -0.01 -7.35 -7.16
CA ALA A 105 0.70 -8.62 -7.12
C ALA A 105 1.36 -8.84 -5.75
N SER A 106 1.44 -10.11 -5.30
CA SER A 106 2.13 -10.49 -4.07
C SER A 106 1.62 -9.69 -2.85
N ALA A 107 2.51 -8.98 -2.15
CA ALA A 107 2.17 -8.11 -1.03
C ALA A 107 1.01 -7.12 -1.34
N ALA A 108 0.99 -6.55 -2.54
CA ALA A 108 -0.07 -5.63 -2.95
C ALA A 108 -1.45 -6.30 -3.09
N ALA A 109 -1.49 -7.59 -3.47
CA ALA A 109 -2.75 -8.34 -3.52
C ALA A 109 -3.32 -8.56 -2.11
N ILE A 110 -2.46 -8.76 -1.12
CA ILE A 110 -2.88 -8.87 0.29
C ILE A 110 -3.41 -7.54 0.82
N LEU A 111 -2.77 -6.41 0.47
CA LEU A 111 -3.29 -5.08 0.83
C LEU A 111 -4.65 -4.81 0.17
N LEU A 112 -4.83 -5.18 -1.11
CA LEU A 112 -6.11 -5.09 -1.79
C LEU A 112 -7.19 -5.89 -1.05
N ALA A 113 -6.87 -7.12 -0.66
CA ALA A 113 -7.76 -8.00 0.10
C ALA A 113 -7.99 -7.51 1.54
N GLY A 114 -7.06 -6.72 2.10
CA GLY A 114 -7.14 -6.13 3.44
C GLY A 114 -8.10 -4.94 3.56
N GLY A 115 -8.64 -4.44 2.46
CA GLY A 115 -9.66 -3.39 2.48
C GLY A 115 -10.95 -3.83 3.17
N THR A 116 -11.76 -2.86 3.60
CA THR A 116 -13.04 -3.10 4.28
C THR A 116 -13.96 -3.96 3.42
N LYS A 117 -14.67 -4.89 4.05
CA LYS A 117 -15.62 -5.78 3.37
C LYS A 117 -16.66 -4.98 2.59
N GLY A 118 -16.87 -5.35 1.33
CA GLY A 118 -17.78 -4.67 0.42
C GLY A 118 -17.23 -3.37 -0.20
N LYS A 119 -16.02 -2.94 0.19
CA LYS A 119 -15.35 -1.74 -0.32
C LYS A 119 -14.05 -2.08 -1.08
N ARG A 120 -13.95 -3.29 -1.64
CA ARG A 120 -12.80 -3.77 -2.42
C ARG A 120 -13.18 -3.87 -3.88
N MET A 121 -12.42 -3.24 -4.75
CA MET A 121 -12.72 -3.14 -6.18
C MET A 121 -11.48 -3.39 -7.05
N ALA A 122 -11.73 -3.74 -8.30
CA ALA A 122 -10.70 -3.81 -9.34
C ALA A 122 -11.28 -3.30 -10.65
N LEU A 123 -10.48 -2.59 -11.44
CA LEU A 123 -10.87 -2.21 -12.79
C LEU A 123 -10.89 -3.43 -13.71
N PRO A 124 -11.71 -3.44 -14.77
CA PRO A 124 -11.94 -4.62 -15.60
C PRO A 124 -10.67 -5.27 -16.19
N ASN A 125 -9.64 -4.49 -16.47
CA ASN A 125 -8.38 -4.97 -17.03
C ASN A 125 -7.26 -5.10 -16.00
N SER A 126 -7.58 -4.99 -14.72
CA SER A 126 -6.59 -5.13 -13.64
C SER A 126 -6.14 -6.57 -13.48
N ARG A 127 -4.88 -6.74 -13.14
CA ARG A 127 -4.28 -8.04 -12.82
C ARG A 127 -4.08 -8.19 -11.33
N ILE A 128 -4.63 -9.25 -10.76
CA ILE A 128 -4.40 -9.63 -9.36
C ILE A 128 -3.63 -10.94 -9.35
N LEU A 129 -2.48 -10.96 -8.67
CA LEU A 129 -1.61 -12.12 -8.60
C LEU A 129 -1.24 -12.44 -7.16
N ILE A 130 -1.67 -13.60 -6.69
CA ILE A 130 -1.28 -14.14 -5.38
C ILE A 130 -0.32 -15.31 -5.63
N HIS A 131 0.82 -15.30 -4.95
CA HIS A 131 1.77 -16.41 -4.95
C HIS A 131 2.33 -16.60 -3.54
N GLN A 132 2.94 -17.77 -3.31
CA GLN A 132 3.58 -18.06 -2.03
C GLN A 132 4.76 -17.10 -1.79
N PRO A 133 5.04 -16.73 -0.53
CA PRO A 133 6.21 -15.93 -0.19
C PRO A 133 7.48 -16.65 -0.65
N TYR A 134 8.35 -15.89 -1.29
CA TYR A 134 9.64 -16.34 -1.76
C TYR A 134 10.74 -15.52 -1.09
N SER A 135 11.80 -16.20 -0.64
CA SER A 135 13.00 -15.56 -0.13
C SER A 135 14.22 -16.36 -0.60
N GLU A 136 15.23 -15.66 -1.09
CA GLU A 136 16.55 -16.26 -1.32
C GLU A 136 17.31 -16.22 0.00
N GLY A 137 17.67 -17.40 0.52
CA GLY A 137 18.45 -17.55 1.75
C GLY A 137 19.87 -18.02 1.46
N GLY A 138 20.84 -17.43 2.15
CA GLY A 138 22.25 -17.87 2.15
C GLY A 138 22.85 -17.63 3.54
N GLY A 139 23.93 -18.35 3.88
CA GLY A 139 24.61 -18.19 5.15
C GLY A 139 24.98 -19.52 5.82
N GLN A 140 25.27 -19.48 7.12
CA GLN A 140 25.55 -20.68 7.92
C GLN A 140 24.26 -21.52 8.09
N ALA A 141 24.39 -22.81 8.35
CA ALA A 141 23.25 -23.73 8.48
C ALA A 141 22.22 -23.29 9.53
N SER A 142 22.68 -22.69 10.65
CA SER A 142 21.80 -22.08 11.67
C SER A 142 20.97 -20.91 11.12
N ASP A 143 21.55 -20.08 10.26
CA ASP A 143 20.87 -18.92 9.69
C ASP A 143 19.82 -19.36 8.68
N ILE A 144 20.13 -20.41 7.88
CA ILE A 144 19.18 -21.01 6.95
C ILE A 144 17.97 -21.60 7.69
N GLU A 145 18.18 -22.24 8.86
CA GLU A 145 17.10 -22.78 9.67
C GLU A 145 16.20 -21.68 10.24
N LEU A 146 16.77 -20.58 10.71
CA LEU A 146 16.01 -19.41 11.19
C LEU A 146 15.21 -18.75 10.07
N GLN A 147 15.83 -18.59 8.89
CA GLN A 147 15.15 -18.06 7.70
C GLN A 147 13.99 -18.95 7.27
N ALA A 148 14.19 -20.27 7.26
CA ALA A 148 13.13 -21.22 6.92
C ALA A 148 11.95 -21.15 7.88
N LYS A 149 12.19 -21.03 9.19
CA LYS A 149 11.15 -20.84 10.21
C LYS A 149 10.38 -19.54 9.97
N GLU A 150 11.07 -18.45 9.65
CA GLU A 150 10.43 -17.16 9.38
C GLU A 150 9.58 -17.21 8.11
N ILE A 151 10.06 -17.86 7.03
CA ILE A 151 9.27 -18.05 5.80
C ILE A 151 7.99 -18.85 6.08
N LEU A 152 8.07 -19.90 6.90
CA LEU A 152 6.90 -20.70 7.29
C LEU A 152 5.91 -19.86 8.13
N ARG A 153 6.41 -19.05 9.07
CA ARG A 153 5.58 -18.12 9.84
C ARG A 153 4.86 -17.10 8.94
N MET A 154 5.59 -16.51 7.99
CA MET A 154 5.04 -15.58 7.01
C MET A 154 3.94 -16.23 6.17
N ARG A 155 4.19 -17.45 5.69
CA ARG A 155 3.21 -18.22 4.93
C ARG A 155 1.92 -18.45 5.73
N GLU A 156 2.03 -18.89 6.97
CA GLU A 156 0.89 -19.13 7.85
C GLU A 156 0.07 -17.84 8.08
N LEU A 157 0.74 -16.71 8.32
CA LEU A 157 0.07 -15.42 8.48
C LEU A 157 -0.70 -15.01 7.20
N LEU A 158 -0.11 -15.21 6.03
CA LEU A 158 -0.78 -14.91 4.76
C LEU A 158 -1.98 -15.81 4.51
N GLU A 159 -1.86 -17.12 4.78
CA GLU A 159 -2.96 -18.06 4.63
C GLU A 159 -4.14 -17.75 5.56
N VAL A 160 -3.88 -17.30 6.79
CA VAL A 160 -4.92 -16.89 7.73
C VAL A 160 -5.61 -15.61 7.25
N ARG A 161 -4.86 -14.64 6.74
CA ARG A 161 -5.39 -13.38 6.22
C ARG A 161 -6.20 -13.60 4.95
N ASP A 162 -5.71 -14.41 4.01
CA ASP A 162 -6.41 -14.78 2.78
C ASP A 162 -7.74 -15.50 3.09
N ARG A 163 -7.75 -16.47 4.00
CA ARG A 163 -9.00 -17.16 4.42
C ARG A 163 -10.01 -16.21 5.06
N LYS A 164 -9.57 -15.22 5.83
CA LYS A 164 -10.46 -14.19 6.38
C LYS A 164 -11.02 -13.30 5.29
N SER A 165 -10.21 -12.98 4.28
CA SER A 165 -10.59 -12.17 3.12
C SER A 165 -11.57 -12.88 2.19
N THR A 166 -11.37 -14.19 1.93
CA THR A 166 -12.18 -14.99 0.99
C THR A 166 -13.49 -15.51 1.60
N ARG A 167 -13.59 -15.66 2.92
CA ARG A 167 -14.84 -16.06 3.61
C ARG A 167 -15.90 -14.96 3.65
N LEU A 168 -15.76 -13.92 2.86
CA LEU A 168 -16.57 -12.71 2.96
C LEU A 168 -17.51 -12.51 1.76
N ASN A 169 -17.98 -13.60 1.16
CA ASN A 169 -19.14 -13.60 0.25
C ASN A 169 -20.37 -14.11 0.98
#